data_aaad20f63d87a99f5fe443f0d33181e2
#
_entry.id   aaad20f63d87a99f5fe443f0d33181e2
#
_cell.length_a   1.000
_cell.length_b   1.000
_cell.length_c   1.000
_cell.angle_alpha   90.00
_cell.angle_beta   90.00
_cell.angle_gamma   90.00
#
_symmetry.space_group_name_H-M   'P 1'
#
loop_
_entity.id
_entity.type
_entity.pdbx_description
1 polymer ?
#
loop_
_entity_poly.entity_id
_entity_poly.type
_entity_poly.pdbx_seq_one_letter_code
_entity_poly.pdbx_strand_id
1 'polypeptide(L)'
;MAAVYFADTFWWIAVANPKDAWHVRVLAWEAAHAKGRFVTTEEILSELLTWFAGTGPAGCVHSSAVARGIMADPTTRVLPQTSTDFDAALGLYEARPDKGYSLTDCRSMIALRTLGISEVLTNDHHFTQEGFTILFP
;
A
#
# COMPACT_ATOMS: atom_id res chain seq x y z
N MET A 1 2.12 11.33 -20.00
CA MET A 1 1.69 10.10 -19.32
C MET A 1 1.46 10.37 -17.85
N ALA A 2 0.47 9.74 -17.27
CA ALA A 2 0.20 9.88 -15.85
C ALA A 2 1.31 9.17 -15.04
N ALA A 3 1.73 9.79 -13.93
CA ALA A 3 2.64 9.14 -12.99
C ALA A 3 1.92 7.99 -12.27
N VAL A 4 2.66 6.94 -11.96
CA VAL A 4 2.14 5.75 -11.26
C VAL A 4 2.85 5.63 -9.91
N TYR A 5 2.07 5.47 -8.87
CA TYR A 5 2.55 5.35 -7.50
C TYR A 5 2.05 4.05 -6.88
N PHE A 6 2.88 3.42 -6.09
CA PHE A 6 2.45 2.26 -5.31
C PHE A 6 1.97 2.73 -3.93
N ALA A 7 0.75 2.36 -3.58
CA ALA A 7 0.14 2.76 -2.30
C ALA A 7 0.24 1.62 -1.30
N ASP A 8 1.02 1.86 -0.24
CA ASP A 8 1.19 0.94 0.89
C ASP A 8 0.06 1.10 1.91
N THR A 9 -0.04 0.22 2.86
CA THR A 9 -1.03 0.24 3.93
C THR A 9 -1.05 1.57 4.69
N PHE A 10 0.13 2.14 4.95
CA PHE A 10 0.29 3.47 5.54
C PHE A 10 -0.59 4.52 4.84
N TRP A 11 -0.56 4.55 3.51
CA TRP A 11 -1.32 5.52 2.71
C TRP A 11 -2.82 5.36 2.94
N TRP A 12 -3.30 4.13 2.81
CA TRP A 12 -4.74 3.88 2.92
C TRP A 12 -5.29 4.13 4.33
N ILE A 13 -4.52 3.78 5.37
CA ILE A 13 -4.92 4.08 6.75
C ILE A 13 -4.99 5.60 6.95
N ALA A 14 -4.00 6.34 6.48
CA ALA A 14 -3.96 7.79 6.62
C ALA A 14 -5.10 8.47 5.86
N VAL A 15 -5.46 7.98 4.68
CA VAL A 15 -6.62 8.47 3.90
C VAL A 15 -7.93 8.17 4.62
N ALA A 16 -8.08 6.95 5.14
CA ALA A 16 -9.34 6.46 5.71
C ALA A 16 -9.60 6.93 7.14
N ASN A 17 -8.56 7.27 7.90
CA ASN A 17 -8.67 7.65 9.30
C ASN A 17 -8.41 9.15 9.51
N PRO A 18 -9.46 9.98 9.73
CA PRO A 18 -9.27 11.42 9.96
C PRO A 18 -8.44 11.76 11.20
N LYS A 19 -8.26 10.81 12.12
CA LYS A 19 -7.44 10.98 13.34
C LYS A 19 -5.98 10.60 13.14
N ASP A 20 -5.63 10.05 11.98
CA ASP A 20 -4.25 9.71 11.67
C ASP A 20 -3.39 10.97 11.58
N ALA A 21 -2.20 10.92 12.15
CA ALA A 21 -1.28 12.07 12.16
C ALA A 21 -0.89 12.54 10.75
N TRP A 22 -0.97 11.65 9.76
CA TRP A 22 -0.63 11.94 8.36
C TRP A 22 -1.82 12.31 7.49
N HIS A 23 -3.04 12.25 8.03
CA HIS A 23 -4.27 12.41 7.25
C HIS A 23 -4.29 13.69 6.40
N VAL A 24 -4.03 14.84 7.00
CA VAL A 24 -4.06 16.13 6.30
C VAL A 24 -2.99 16.17 5.20
N ARG A 25 -1.80 15.64 5.47
CA ARG A 25 -0.68 15.64 4.52
C ARG A 25 -0.94 14.74 3.32
N VAL A 26 -1.51 13.54 3.55
CA VAL A 26 -1.81 12.63 2.43
C VAL A 26 -2.94 13.16 1.56
N LEU A 27 -3.97 13.80 2.13
CA LEU A 27 -5.03 14.43 1.35
C LEU A 27 -4.51 15.61 0.52
N ALA A 28 -3.61 16.41 1.08
CA ALA A 28 -2.98 17.52 0.36
C ALA A 28 -2.12 17.01 -0.80
N TRP A 29 -1.37 15.93 -0.57
CA TRP A 29 -0.56 15.29 -1.61
C TRP A 29 -1.45 14.76 -2.73
N GLU A 30 -2.53 14.07 -2.39
CA GLU A 30 -3.48 13.53 -3.37
C GLU A 30 -4.09 14.63 -4.23
N ALA A 31 -4.50 15.75 -3.62
CA ALA A 31 -5.05 16.89 -4.34
C ALA A 31 -4.04 17.48 -5.32
N ALA A 32 -2.76 17.54 -4.95
CA ALA A 32 -1.68 18.05 -5.80
C ALA A 32 -1.30 17.06 -6.92
N HIS A 33 -1.71 15.81 -6.85
CA HIS A 33 -1.38 14.74 -7.80
C HIS A 33 -2.64 14.09 -8.40
N ALA A 34 -3.68 14.89 -8.63
CA ALA A 34 -5.01 14.43 -9.06
C ALA A 34 -5.01 13.57 -10.33
N LYS A 35 -3.98 13.70 -11.18
CA LYS A 35 -3.85 12.91 -12.41
C LYS A 35 -3.04 11.62 -12.23
N GLY A 36 -2.56 11.36 -11.02
CA GLY A 36 -1.79 10.17 -10.71
C GLY A 36 -2.63 8.90 -10.77
N ARG A 37 -1.95 7.78 -11.02
CA ARG A 37 -2.54 6.44 -10.96
C ARG A 37 -1.90 5.69 -9.81
N PHE A 38 -2.68 4.81 -9.20
CA PHE A 38 -2.23 4.05 -8.04
C PHE A 38 -2.21 2.56 -8.35
N VAL A 39 -1.26 1.87 -7.76
CA VAL A 39 -1.21 0.40 -7.72
C VAL A 39 -1.14 0.00 -6.25
N THR A 40 -1.90 -1.00 -5.88
CA THR A 40 -1.87 -1.61 -4.55
C THR A 40 -2.12 -3.11 -4.69
N THR A 41 -2.23 -3.83 -3.59
CA THR A 41 -2.47 -5.28 -3.61
C THR A 41 -3.63 -5.65 -2.69
N GLU A 42 -4.23 -6.82 -2.91
CA GLU A 42 -5.23 -7.35 -1.99
C GLU A 42 -4.65 -7.61 -0.59
N GLU A 43 -3.37 -7.99 -0.53
CA GLU A 43 -2.67 -8.16 0.77
C GLU A 43 -2.66 -6.86 1.57
N ILE A 44 -2.40 -5.73 0.91
CA ILE A 44 -2.46 -4.40 1.54
C ILE A 44 -3.88 -4.06 1.99
N LEU A 45 -4.88 -4.33 1.16
CA LEU A 45 -6.29 -4.12 1.56
C LEU A 45 -6.65 -4.99 2.77
N SER A 46 -6.12 -6.20 2.83
CA SER A 46 -6.28 -7.09 3.99
C SER A 46 -5.69 -6.48 5.26
N GLU A 47 -4.49 -5.92 5.17
CA GLU A 47 -3.87 -5.20 6.30
C GLU A 47 -4.68 -4.00 6.74
N LEU A 48 -5.21 -3.22 5.80
CA LEU A 48 -6.10 -2.08 6.07
C LEU A 48 -7.33 -2.53 6.88
N LEU A 49 -8.01 -3.57 6.41
CA LEU A 49 -9.19 -4.11 7.07
C LEU A 49 -8.86 -4.69 8.45
N THR A 50 -7.72 -5.35 8.59
CA THR A 50 -7.23 -5.90 9.86
C THR A 50 -7.00 -4.79 10.89
N TRP A 51 -6.39 -3.68 10.46
CA TRP A 51 -6.15 -2.54 11.34
C TRP A 51 -7.46 -1.97 11.88
N PHE A 52 -8.46 -1.76 11.02
CA PHE A 52 -9.77 -1.23 11.42
C PHE A 52 -10.62 -2.23 12.21
N ALA A 53 -10.38 -3.53 12.07
CA ALA A 53 -11.09 -4.56 12.82
C ALA A 53 -10.95 -4.37 14.34
N GLY A 54 -9.81 -3.83 14.78
CA GLY A 54 -9.56 -3.52 16.18
C GLY A 54 -10.26 -2.26 16.69
N THR A 55 -10.91 -1.48 15.81
CA THR A 55 -11.55 -0.20 16.18
C THR A 55 -13.06 -0.31 16.44
N GLY A 56 -13.62 -1.52 16.37
CA GLY A 56 -15.03 -1.78 16.62
C GLY A 56 -15.89 -1.86 15.35
N PRO A 57 -17.21 -2.12 15.50
CA PRO A 57 -18.11 -2.36 14.35
C PRO A 57 -18.16 -1.19 13.36
N ALA A 58 -18.16 0.04 13.82
CA ALA A 58 -18.17 1.22 12.94
C ALA A 58 -16.91 1.29 12.07
N GLY A 59 -15.76 0.91 12.64
CA GLY A 59 -14.51 0.85 11.90
C GLY A 59 -14.53 -0.23 10.80
N CYS A 60 -15.11 -1.39 11.08
CA CYS A 60 -15.30 -2.45 10.09
C CYS A 60 -16.18 -1.98 8.93
N VAL A 61 -17.29 -1.33 9.22
CA VAL A 61 -18.21 -0.78 8.20
C VAL A 61 -17.49 0.26 7.35
N HIS A 62 -16.80 1.19 8.00
CA HIS A 62 -16.06 2.27 7.30
C HIS A 62 -14.95 1.71 6.40
N SER A 63 -14.09 0.86 6.93
CA SER A 63 -12.98 0.30 6.17
C SER A 63 -13.45 -0.60 5.02
N SER A 64 -14.55 -1.32 5.21
CA SER A 64 -15.17 -2.12 4.15
C SER A 64 -15.62 -1.24 2.98
N ALA A 65 -16.26 -0.11 3.27
CA ALA A 65 -16.65 0.86 2.25
C ALA A 65 -15.45 1.47 1.55
N VAL A 66 -14.39 1.79 2.29
CA VAL A 66 -13.13 2.30 1.72
C VAL A 66 -12.52 1.28 0.76
N ALA A 67 -12.40 0.01 1.17
CA ALA A 67 -11.85 -1.05 0.33
C ALA A 67 -12.67 -1.24 -0.96
N ARG A 68 -14.00 -1.23 -0.86
CA ARG A 68 -14.87 -1.30 -2.03
C ARG A 68 -14.65 -0.11 -2.98
N GLY A 69 -14.48 1.09 -2.43
CA GLY A 69 -14.20 2.30 -3.20
C GLY A 69 -12.86 2.21 -3.94
N ILE A 70 -11.82 1.71 -3.28
CA ILE A 70 -10.50 1.49 -3.88
C ILE A 70 -10.61 0.51 -5.06
N MET A 71 -11.31 -0.60 -4.85
CA MET A 71 -11.48 -1.62 -5.88
C MET A 71 -12.30 -1.13 -7.08
N ALA A 72 -13.21 -0.17 -6.86
CA ALA A 72 -14.06 0.40 -7.91
C ALA A 72 -13.42 1.59 -8.63
N ASP A 73 -12.35 2.15 -8.08
CA ASP A 73 -11.69 3.33 -8.65
C ASP A 73 -10.97 2.98 -9.95
N PRO A 74 -11.35 3.58 -11.10
CA PRO A 74 -10.71 3.27 -12.38
C PRO A 74 -9.26 3.73 -12.48
N THR A 75 -8.79 4.61 -11.57
CA THR A 75 -7.40 5.09 -11.53
C THR A 75 -6.52 4.24 -10.62
N THR A 76 -7.09 3.26 -9.93
CA THR A 76 -6.37 2.36 -9.01
C THR A 76 -6.43 0.93 -9.51
N ARG A 77 -5.26 0.30 -9.62
CA ARG A 77 -5.15 -1.12 -9.95
C ARG A 77 -4.85 -1.90 -8.68
N VAL A 78 -5.74 -2.84 -8.34
CA VAL A 78 -5.55 -3.74 -7.20
C VAL A 78 -5.06 -5.09 -7.73
N LEU A 79 -3.84 -5.47 -7.37
CA LEU A 79 -3.28 -6.76 -7.78
C LEU A 79 -3.84 -7.87 -6.88
N PRO A 80 -4.29 -8.99 -7.48
CA PRO A 80 -4.89 -10.07 -6.70
C PRO A 80 -3.86 -10.87 -5.92
N GLN A 81 -4.31 -11.53 -4.86
CA GLN A 81 -3.53 -12.55 -4.17
C GLN A 81 -3.46 -13.80 -5.04
N THR A 82 -2.24 -14.30 -5.26
CA THR A 82 -2.00 -15.55 -5.97
C THR A 82 -0.94 -16.38 -5.27
N SER A 83 -0.98 -17.69 -5.45
CA SER A 83 0.08 -18.58 -4.91
C SER A 83 1.43 -18.28 -5.54
N THR A 84 1.45 -17.90 -6.81
CA THR A 84 2.69 -17.52 -7.52
C THR A 84 3.33 -16.29 -6.88
N ASP A 85 2.53 -15.27 -6.58
CA ASP A 85 3.04 -14.04 -5.94
C ASP A 85 3.46 -14.28 -4.50
N PHE A 86 2.72 -15.13 -3.78
CA PHE A 86 3.11 -15.55 -2.44
C PHE A 86 4.50 -16.22 -2.45
N ASP A 87 4.72 -17.15 -3.37
CA ASP A 87 5.98 -17.86 -3.48
C ASP A 87 7.14 -16.91 -3.83
N ALA A 88 6.92 -15.98 -4.75
CA ALA A 88 7.91 -14.97 -5.10
C ALA A 88 8.26 -14.07 -3.90
N ALA A 89 7.25 -13.64 -3.14
CA ALA A 89 7.45 -12.85 -1.92
C ALA A 89 8.22 -13.63 -0.85
N LEU A 90 7.90 -14.91 -0.69
CA LEU A 90 8.61 -15.80 0.24
C LEU A 90 10.08 -15.93 -0.14
N GLY A 91 10.40 -16.02 -1.42
CA GLY A 91 11.78 -16.05 -1.90
C GLY A 91 12.58 -14.79 -1.50
N LEU A 92 11.98 -13.61 -1.63
CA LEU A 92 12.63 -12.37 -1.18
C LEU A 92 12.76 -12.33 0.35
N TYR A 93 11.73 -12.74 1.06
CA TYR A 93 11.75 -12.82 2.53
C TYR A 93 12.91 -13.71 3.00
N GLU A 94 13.08 -14.88 2.40
CA GLU A 94 14.16 -15.80 2.71
C GLU A 94 15.54 -15.22 2.37
N ALA A 95 15.62 -14.41 1.30
CA ALA A 95 16.88 -13.79 0.86
C ALA A 95 17.30 -12.58 1.71
N ARG A 96 16.41 -12.05 2.55
CA ARG A 96 16.65 -10.86 3.38
C ARG A 96 16.33 -11.11 4.86
N PRO A 97 16.90 -12.14 5.51
CA PRO A 97 16.53 -12.49 6.88
C PRO A 97 16.92 -11.44 7.92
N ASP A 98 17.86 -10.57 7.57
CA ASP A 98 18.41 -9.52 8.44
C ASP A 98 17.67 -8.17 8.33
N LYS A 99 16.74 -8.03 7.40
CA LYS A 99 16.12 -6.72 7.11
C LYS A 99 14.84 -6.42 7.91
N GLY A 100 14.19 -7.45 8.44
CA GLY A 100 12.95 -7.26 9.17
C GLY A 100 11.74 -6.95 8.30
N TYR A 101 11.79 -7.22 7.02
CA TYR A 101 10.65 -7.06 6.12
C TYR A 101 9.52 -8.00 6.51
N SER A 102 8.28 -7.53 6.47
CA SER A 102 7.12 -8.43 6.50
C SER A 102 6.97 -9.13 5.16
N LEU A 103 6.20 -10.22 5.13
CA LEU A 103 5.90 -10.89 3.86
C LEU A 103 5.09 -9.96 2.93
N THR A 104 4.20 -9.14 3.49
CA THR A 104 3.46 -8.14 2.71
C THR A 104 4.39 -7.10 2.10
N ASP A 105 5.42 -6.65 2.82
CA ASP A 105 6.47 -5.77 2.27
C ASP A 105 7.15 -6.43 1.07
N CYS A 106 7.54 -7.70 1.22
CA CYS A 106 8.17 -8.46 0.15
C CYS A 106 7.26 -8.60 -1.06
N ARG A 107 5.98 -8.87 -0.84
CA ARG A 107 4.97 -8.93 -1.91
C ARG A 107 4.89 -7.60 -2.66
N SER A 108 4.87 -6.48 -1.94
CA SER A 108 4.86 -5.13 -2.52
C SER A 108 6.14 -4.86 -3.31
N MET A 109 7.29 -5.21 -2.77
CA MET A 109 8.59 -5.02 -3.44
C MET A 109 8.70 -5.81 -4.74
N ILE A 110 8.20 -7.04 -4.78
CA ILE A 110 8.14 -7.85 -6.00
C ILE A 110 7.22 -7.18 -7.03
N ALA A 111 6.06 -6.70 -6.62
CA ALA A 111 5.12 -6.00 -7.50
C ALA A 111 5.75 -4.72 -8.09
N LEU A 112 6.41 -3.93 -7.26
CA LEU A 112 7.12 -2.71 -7.69
C LEU A 112 8.15 -3.02 -8.77
N ARG A 113 8.98 -4.03 -8.58
CA ARG A 113 9.99 -4.44 -9.55
C ARG A 113 9.37 -4.93 -10.84
N THR A 114 8.36 -5.80 -10.74
CA THR A 114 7.70 -6.39 -11.91
C THR A 114 7.04 -5.32 -12.78
N LEU A 115 6.44 -4.30 -12.16
CA LEU A 115 5.74 -3.23 -12.85
C LEU A 115 6.62 -2.02 -13.18
N GLY A 116 7.87 -2.01 -12.73
CA GLY A 116 8.78 -0.90 -12.97
C GLY A 116 8.40 0.39 -12.25
N ILE A 117 7.77 0.28 -11.08
CA ILE A 117 7.37 1.42 -10.24
C ILE A 117 8.45 1.66 -9.21
N SER A 118 8.90 2.91 -9.07
CA SER A 118 9.97 3.28 -8.14
C SER A 118 9.50 4.09 -6.93
N GLU A 119 8.31 4.71 -7.00
CA GLU A 119 7.83 5.61 -5.97
C GLU A 119 6.72 4.97 -5.14
N VAL A 120 6.85 5.02 -3.82
CA VAL A 120 5.96 4.35 -2.86
C VAL A 120 5.35 5.38 -1.92
N LEU A 121 4.03 5.36 -1.80
CA LEU A 121 3.28 6.16 -0.85
C LEU A 121 3.32 5.48 0.51
N THR A 122 4.40 5.69 1.23
CA THR A 122 4.67 5.09 2.54
C THR A 122 5.68 5.93 3.32
N ASN A 123 5.73 5.72 4.64
CA ASN A 123 6.80 6.22 5.50
C ASN A 123 7.75 5.09 5.95
N ASP A 124 7.57 3.88 5.44
CA ASP A 124 8.36 2.72 5.81
C ASP A 124 9.72 2.71 5.11
N HIS A 125 10.77 2.93 5.87
CA HIS A 125 12.14 2.98 5.36
C HIS A 125 12.67 1.63 4.84
N HIS A 126 11.98 0.52 5.10
CA HIS A 126 12.34 -0.77 4.51
C HIS A 126 12.38 -0.68 2.98
N PHE A 127 11.48 0.06 2.36
CA PHE A 127 11.45 0.22 0.90
C PHE A 127 12.71 0.89 0.36
N THR A 128 13.30 1.83 1.11
CA THR A 128 14.55 2.48 0.68
C THR A 128 15.72 1.50 0.65
N GLN A 129 15.72 0.49 1.51
CA GLN A 129 16.76 -0.53 1.55
C GLN A 129 16.77 -1.41 0.30
N GLU A 130 15.64 -1.51 -0.41
CA GLU A 130 15.52 -2.23 -1.68
C GLU A 130 15.57 -1.31 -2.90
N GLY A 131 15.93 -0.04 -2.72
CA GLY A 131 16.16 0.90 -3.81
C GLY A 131 14.95 1.69 -4.27
N PHE A 132 13.83 1.63 -3.54
CA PHE A 132 12.62 2.41 -3.86
C PHE A 132 12.66 3.78 -3.18
N THR A 133 11.92 4.73 -3.75
CA THR A 133 11.78 6.08 -3.17
C THR A 133 10.49 6.16 -2.37
N ILE A 134 10.60 6.42 -1.08
CA ILE A 134 9.42 6.67 -0.23
C ILE A 134 9.06 8.15 -0.29
N LEU A 135 7.76 8.45 -0.38
CA LEU A 135 7.27 9.81 -0.57
C LEU A 135 6.90 10.54 0.74
N PHE A 136 6.88 9.81 1.84
CA PHE A 136 6.60 10.36 3.19
C PHE A 136 7.69 9.96 4.19
N PRO A 137 8.95 10.38 3.94
CA PRO A 137 10.07 10.00 4.80
C PRO A 137 10.01 10.57 6.21
#